data_fd928ddb1102a2d50d2026f4d62af248
#
_entry.id   fd928ddb1102a2d50d2026f4d62af248
#
_cell.length_a   1.000
_cell.length_b   1.000
_cell.length_c   1.000
_cell.angle_alpha   90.00
_cell.angle_beta   90.00
_cell.angle_gamma   90.00
#
_symmetry.space_group_name_H-M   'P 1'
#
loop_
_entity.id
_entity.type
_entity.pdbx_description
1 polymer ?
#
loop_
_entity_poly.entity_id
_entity_poly.type
_entity_poly.pdbx_seq_one_letter_code
_entity_poly.pdbx_strand_id
1 'polypeptide(L)'
;SQLPFIVGELGNGGPVHTDGNMADFRKAQRIGTSRITNAKFVETTAFARPKELSPNTGHGHHWFGNAESYFLIGEALAKTAIELIEK
;
A
#
# COMPACT_ATOMS: atom_id res chain seq x y z
N SER A 1 5.77 18.41 -18.90
CA SER A 1 5.70 17.82 -17.56
C SER A 1 5.10 16.43 -17.62
N GLN A 2 5.52 15.60 -16.73
CA GLN A 2 5.09 14.23 -16.70
C GLN A 2 3.99 14.00 -15.68
N LEU A 3 3.06 13.14 -16.04
CA LEU A 3 1.98 12.76 -15.14
C LEU A 3 2.54 12.04 -13.92
N PRO A 4 2.17 12.45 -12.70
CA PRO A 4 2.59 11.73 -11.50
C PRO A 4 1.96 10.33 -11.46
N PHE A 5 2.74 9.36 -11.00
CA PHE A 5 2.28 7.98 -10.93
C PHE A 5 2.59 7.43 -9.55
N ILE A 6 1.58 6.95 -8.86
CA ILE A 6 1.74 6.45 -7.50
C ILE A 6 1.29 5.00 -7.43
N VAL A 7 2.14 4.14 -6.89
CA VAL A 7 1.85 2.72 -6.75
C VAL A 7 1.75 2.39 -5.26
N GLY A 8 0.57 2.02 -4.82
CA GLY A 8 0.37 1.55 -3.46
C GLY A 8 0.79 0.09 -3.36
N GLU A 9 1.54 -0.23 -2.32
CA GLU A 9 1.95 -1.60 -2.07
C GLU A 9 0.74 -2.51 -1.91
N LEU A 10 0.77 -3.66 -2.58
CA LEU A 10 -0.29 -4.66 -2.41
C LEU A 10 -0.22 -5.23 -1.02
N GLY A 11 -1.32 -5.15 -0.29
CA GLY A 11 -1.37 -5.60 1.09
C GLY A 11 -2.57 -6.47 1.36
N ASN A 12 -2.48 -7.20 2.46
CA ASN A 12 -3.52 -8.12 2.87
C ASN A 12 -3.93 -7.94 4.33
N GLY A 13 -3.63 -6.78 4.88
CA GLY A 13 -4.10 -6.46 6.21
C GLY A 13 -3.31 -7.08 7.35
N GLY A 14 -2.14 -7.66 7.08
CA GLY A 14 -1.38 -8.14 8.18
C GLY A 14 -0.09 -8.85 7.85
N PRO A 15 0.73 -9.09 8.87
CA PRO A 15 2.01 -9.75 8.71
C PRO A 15 1.89 -11.21 8.28
N VAL A 16 0.72 -11.81 8.43
CA VAL A 16 0.49 -13.18 7.98
C VAL A 16 0.68 -13.34 6.47
N HIS A 17 0.71 -12.23 5.77
CA HIS A 17 0.85 -12.25 4.32
C HIS A 17 2.25 -11.85 3.86
N THR A 18 3.22 -12.10 4.69
CA THR A 18 4.62 -11.87 4.31
C THR A 18 5.27 -13.14 3.78
N ASP A 19 4.48 -14.14 3.43
CA ASP A 19 5.01 -15.37 2.84
C ASP A 19 5.64 -15.10 1.48
N GLY A 20 6.34 -16.09 0.94
CA GLY A 20 7.17 -15.93 -0.24
C GLY A 20 6.48 -15.27 -1.42
N ASN A 21 5.26 -15.73 -1.74
CA ASN A 21 4.56 -15.24 -2.93
C ASN A 21 4.19 -13.76 -2.80
N MET A 22 3.64 -13.36 -1.66
CA MET A 22 3.24 -11.97 -1.48
C MET A 22 4.44 -11.06 -1.33
N ALA A 23 5.48 -11.52 -0.65
CA ALA A 23 6.70 -10.75 -0.50
C ALA A 23 7.36 -10.52 -1.85
N ASP A 24 7.38 -11.53 -2.70
CA ASP A 24 7.95 -11.42 -4.04
C ASP A 24 7.14 -10.46 -4.91
N PHE A 25 5.82 -10.49 -4.79
CA PHE A 25 4.96 -9.58 -5.54
C PHE A 25 5.21 -8.14 -5.15
N ARG A 26 5.28 -7.85 -3.85
CA ARG A 26 5.55 -6.51 -3.36
C ARG A 26 6.91 -6.01 -3.80
N LYS A 27 7.90 -6.89 -3.80
CA LYS A 27 9.23 -6.54 -4.27
C LYS A 27 9.21 -6.19 -5.76
N ALA A 28 8.45 -6.94 -6.55
CA ALA A 28 8.30 -6.67 -7.97
C ALA A 28 7.63 -5.30 -8.20
N GLN A 29 6.62 -4.96 -7.41
CA GLN A 29 5.98 -3.65 -7.49
C GLN A 29 6.99 -2.53 -7.21
N ARG A 30 7.79 -2.68 -6.18
CA ARG A 30 8.80 -1.69 -5.79
C ARG A 30 9.82 -1.49 -6.89
N ILE A 31 10.35 -2.58 -7.41
CA ILE A 31 11.37 -2.53 -8.47
C ILE A 31 10.79 -1.92 -9.73
N GLY A 32 9.60 -2.35 -10.13
CA GLY A 32 8.94 -1.81 -11.32
C GLY A 32 8.71 -0.31 -11.21
N THR A 33 8.24 0.14 -10.05
CA THR A 33 7.99 1.55 -9.82
C THR A 33 9.26 2.37 -9.91
N SER A 34 10.38 1.84 -9.41
CA SER A 34 11.65 2.56 -9.42
C SER A 34 12.16 2.83 -10.84
N ARG A 35 11.63 2.14 -11.84
CA ARG A 35 12.02 2.30 -13.24
C ARG A 35 11.15 3.28 -14.01
N ILE A 36 10.15 3.83 -13.35
CA ILE A 36 9.21 4.77 -14.00
C ILE A 36 9.55 6.18 -13.54
N THR A 37 9.70 7.09 -14.50
CA THR A 37 9.97 8.49 -14.19
C THR A 37 8.75 9.12 -13.56
N ASN A 38 8.97 9.93 -12.51
CA ASN A 38 7.92 10.64 -11.80
C ASN A 38 6.92 9.69 -11.13
N ALA A 39 7.41 8.55 -10.65
CA ALA A 39 6.60 7.57 -9.93
C ALA A 39 7.13 7.37 -8.53
N LYS A 40 6.24 7.06 -7.61
CA LYS A 40 6.61 6.72 -6.24
C LYS A 40 5.87 5.48 -5.78
N PHE A 41 6.55 4.67 -5.01
CA PHE A 41 5.99 3.48 -4.38
C PHE A 41 5.65 3.83 -2.93
N VAL A 42 4.43 3.49 -2.50
CA VAL A 42 3.99 3.78 -1.15
C VAL A 42 3.83 2.47 -0.38
N GLU A 43 4.62 2.29 0.65
CA GLU A 43 4.53 1.12 1.51
C GLU A 43 3.27 1.22 2.36
N THR A 44 2.54 0.11 2.49
CA THR A 44 1.27 0.09 3.21
C THR A 44 1.24 -0.94 4.34
N THR A 45 2.21 -1.84 4.39
CA THR A 45 2.20 -2.93 5.37
C THR A 45 2.07 -2.44 6.81
N ALA A 46 2.68 -1.31 7.12
CA ALA A 46 2.63 -0.74 8.47
C ALA A 46 1.22 -0.27 8.86
N PHE A 47 0.31 -0.14 7.91
CA PHE A 47 -1.05 0.33 8.16
C PHE A 47 -2.02 -0.80 8.45
N ALA A 48 -1.55 -2.05 8.44
CA ALA A 48 -2.38 -3.19 8.78
C ALA A 48 -2.80 -3.12 10.24
N ARG A 49 -4.04 -3.52 10.51
CA ARG A 49 -4.58 -3.56 11.87
C ARG A 49 -5.02 -4.99 12.18
N PRO A 50 -5.04 -5.38 13.47
CA PRO A 50 -5.38 -6.74 13.83
C PRO A 50 -6.78 -7.12 13.34
N LYS A 51 -6.90 -8.33 12.82
CA LYS A 51 -8.19 -8.79 12.31
C LYS A 51 -9.22 -8.90 13.45
N GLU A 52 -8.77 -9.19 14.66
CA GLU A 52 -9.66 -9.31 15.82
C GLU A 52 -10.33 -7.99 16.17
N LEU A 53 -9.74 -6.88 15.77
CA LEU A 53 -10.27 -5.53 16.01
C LEU A 53 -10.91 -4.95 14.76
N SER A 54 -11.12 -5.78 13.75
CA SER A 54 -11.61 -5.31 12.45
C SER A 54 -12.96 -5.92 12.14
N PRO A 55 -13.83 -5.24 11.37
CA PRO A 55 -15.20 -5.70 11.15
C PRO A 55 -15.33 -6.92 10.25
N ASN A 56 -14.32 -7.22 9.41
CA ASN A 56 -14.46 -8.30 8.45
C ASN A 56 -13.27 -9.26 8.49
N THR A 57 -13.29 -10.15 9.48
CA THR A 57 -12.14 -11.02 9.77
C THR A 57 -11.83 -12.02 8.67
N GLY A 58 -12.76 -12.27 7.74
CA GLY A 58 -12.53 -13.19 6.63
C GLY A 58 -11.94 -12.54 5.39
N HIS A 59 -11.76 -11.23 5.37
CA HIS A 59 -11.33 -10.50 4.17
C HIS A 59 -9.98 -9.82 4.35
N GLY A 60 -8.94 -10.61 4.62
CA GLY A 60 -7.60 -10.08 4.78
C GLY A 60 -7.10 -9.33 3.55
N HIS A 61 -7.50 -9.78 2.36
CA HIS A 61 -7.10 -9.14 1.11
C HIS A 61 -7.72 -7.74 0.94
N HIS A 62 -8.68 -7.40 1.77
CA HIS A 62 -9.29 -6.06 1.81
C HIS A 62 -9.06 -5.41 3.17
N TRP A 63 -7.91 -5.69 3.81
CA TRP A 63 -7.54 -5.08 5.08
C TRP A 63 -8.57 -5.32 6.17
N PHE A 64 -9.29 -6.45 6.10
CA PHE A 64 -10.35 -6.83 7.04
C PHE A 64 -11.44 -5.75 7.18
N GLY A 65 -11.58 -4.89 6.18
CA GLY A 65 -12.54 -3.79 6.24
C GLY A 65 -12.21 -2.74 7.30
N ASN A 66 -10.97 -2.67 7.75
CA ASN A 66 -10.58 -1.77 8.83
C ASN A 66 -10.49 -0.32 8.34
N ALA A 67 -11.34 0.55 8.90
CA ALA A 67 -11.40 1.94 8.47
C ALA A 67 -10.11 2.70 8.72
N GLU A 68 -9.41 2.40 9.81
CA GLU A 68 -8.15 3.06 10.11
C GLU A 68 -7.09 2.71 9.08
N SER A 69 -7.04 1.42 8.66
CA SER A 69 -6.12 1.01 7.61
C SER A 69 -6.38 1.80 6.33
N TYR A 70 -7.63 1.89 5.90
CA TYR A 70 -7.98 2.62 4.69
C TYR A 70 -7.63 4.10 4.80
N PHE A 71 -7.90 4.70 5.96
CA PHE A 71 -7.58 6.11 6.17
C PHE A 71 -6.08 6.37 6.06
N LEU A 72 -5.28 5.53 6.72
CA LEU A 72 -3.82 5.70 6.71
C LEU A 72 -3.23 5.50 5.31
N ILE A 73 -3.75 4.52 4.58
CA ILE A 73 -3.31 4.28 3.21
C ILE A 73 -3.65 5.48 2.33
N GLY A 74 -4.87 5.99 2.43
CA GLY A 74 -5.29 7.16 1.67
C GLY A 74 -4.47 8.38 1.99
N GLU A 75 -4.17 8.61 3.26
CA GLU A 75 -3.34 9.73 3.70
C GLU A 75 -1.93 9.62 3.10
N ALA A 76 -1.34 8.42 3.14
CA ALA A 76 -0.01 8.21 2.58
C ALA A 76 0.02 8.44 1.08
N LEU A 77 -1.00 7.97 0.37
CA LEU A 77 -1.11 8.19 -1.07
C LEU A 77 -1.24 9.68 -1.39
N ALA A 78 -2.06 10.39 -0.62
CA ALA A 78 -2.27 11.82 -0.83
C ALA A 78 -1.01 12.62 -0.58
N LYS A 79 -0.28 12.33 0.48
CA LYS A 79 0.98 13.00 0.78
C LYS A 79 1.99 12.81 -0.34
N THR A 80 2.09 11.58 -0.82
CA THR A 80 3.01 11.24 -1.91
C THR A 80 2.62 11.96 -3.19
N ALA A 81 1.33 12.05 -3.48
CA ALA A 81 0.84 12.77 -4.65
C ALA A 81 1.21 14.24 -4.59
N ILE A 82 1.03 14.86 -3.42
CA ILE A 82 1.38 16.26 -3.24
C ILE A 82 2.88 16.49 -3.47
N GLU A 83 3.72 15.61 -2.92
CA GLU A 83 5.16 15.71 -3.13
C GLU A 83 5.54 15.68 -4.61
N LEU A 84 4.90 14.77 -5.37
CA LEU A 84 5.20 14.64 -6.80
C LEU A 84 4.72 15.84 -7.60
N ILE A 85 3.57 16.40 -7.24
CA ILE A 85 3.00 17.52 -7.95
C ILE A 85 3.79 18.81 -7.69
N GLU A 86 4.33 18.97 -6.48
CA GLU A 86 5.07 20.15 -6.11
C GLU A 86 6.50 20.16 -6.61
N LYS A 87 6.96 19.11 -7.21
CA LYS A 87 8.29 19.07 -7.82
C LYS A 87 8.32 19.86 -9.14
#